data_b8323a126edbdf8daa0548e69abfae54
#
_entry.id   b8323a126edbdf8daa0548e69abfae54
#
_cell.length_a   1.000
_cell.length_b   1.000
_cell.length_c   1.000
_cell.angle_alpha   90.00
_cell.angle_beta   90.00
_cell.angle_gamma   90.00
#
_symmetry.space_group_name_H-M   'P 1'
#
loop_
_entity.id
_entity.type
_entity.pdbx_description
1 polymer ?
#
loop_
_entity_poly.entity_id
_entity_poly.type
_entity_poly.pdbx_seq_one_letter_code
_entity_poly.pdbx_strand_id
1 'polypeptide(L)'
;MIRFFHVGKRYPAGQAALDDVTFHVPRGQFAFLTGPSGAGKTTLLKLIFREEIPSEGQILVNGRNVASLPRAKIPYLRRTLGVVFQDFRLIPRKTVFENVSYLPRILGHDRRAQKKIAYQALRRVGLAHRMQAFPTELSGGEQQRVAIARALLAEPELLIADEPTGNLDPELSAEILRLFLEINLRGTTLLVATHDRELIRRHGRRVLTLERGRLVGDEERVPAEAPAPPFVHAPAGAVEGEAEGAEAGSPPGSTEPGARGTPEAAARAEPSVAVAVADDEP
;
A
#
# COMPACT_ATOMS: atom_id res chain seq x y z
N MET A 1 -7.28 12.47 7.53
CA MET A 1 -7.26 11.00 7.33
C MET A 1 -7.29 10.26 8.65
N ILE A 2 -6.30 10.43 9.52
CA ILE A 2 -6.22 9.87 10.87
C ILE A 2 -6.39 11.01 11.88
N ARG A 3 -7.20 10.84 12.93
CA ARG A 3 -7.29 11.77 14.05
C ARG A 3 -7.35 10.99 15.35
N PHE A 4 -6.50 11.36 16.28
CA PHE A 4 -6.48 10.88 17.66
C PHE A 4 -6.90 12.04 18.56
N PHE A 5 -7.81 11.79 19.49
CA PHE A 5 -8.30 12.77 20.45
C PHE A 5 -8.20 12.18 21.84
N HIS A 6 -7.25 12.65 22.64
CA HIS A 6 -7.01 12.25 24.03
C HIS A 6 -6.99 10.73 24.21
N VAL A 7 -6.23 10.03 23.33
CA VAL A 7 -6.24 8.57 23.28
C VAL A 7 -5.30 7.98 24.31
N GLY A 8 -5.86 7.16 25.19
CA GLY A 8 -5.12 6.31 26.12
C GLY A 8 -5.32 4.82 25.83
N LYS A 9 -4.29 4.03 26.07
CA LYS A 9 -4.34 2.56 26.00
C LYS A 9 -3.61 1.95 27.18
N ARG A 10 -4.35 1.18 27.98
CA ARG A 10 -3.83 0.36 29.09
C ARG A 10 -4.06 -1.11 28.79
N TYR A 11 -3.05 -1.93 29.02
CA TYR A 11 -3.18 -3.38 28.95
C TYR A 11 -3.57 -3.97 30.31
N PRO A 12 -4.12 -5.19 30.37
CA PRO A 12 -4.60 -5.81 31.62
C PRO A 12 -3.55 -5.86 32.75
N ALA A 13 -2.26 -5.94 32.40
CA ALA A 13 -1.16 -5.91 33.37
C ALA A 13 -0.91 -4.51 33.99
N GLY A 14 -1.78 -3.54 33.76
CA GLY A 14 -1.67 -2.17 34.28
C GLY A 14 -0.68 -1.27 33.54
N GLN A 15 0.04 -1.76 32.57
CA GLN A 15 0.99 -0.97 31.78
C GLN A 15 0.26 -0.04 30.82
N ALA A 16 0.47 1.27 30.97
CA ALA A 16 0.01 2.26 30.01
C ALA A 16 0.91 2.22 28.78
N ALA A 17 0.35 1.82 27.63
CA ALA A 17 1.06 1.83 26.36
C ALA A 17 0.91 3.16 25.61
N LEU A 18 -0.22 3.86 25.81
CA LEU A 18 -0.45 5.23 25.34
C LEU A 18 -1.14 6.04 26.45
N ASP A 19 -0.78 7.31 26.53
CA ASP A 19 -1.27 8.24 27.54
C ASP A 19 -1.51 9.62 26.91
N ASP A 20 -2.77 9.99 26.78
CA ASP A 20 -3.25 11.29 26.26
C ASP A 20 -2.69 11.69 24.88
N VAL A 21 -2.70 10.78 23.92
CA VAL A 21 -2.18 11.03 22.57
C VAL A 21 -3.20 11.76 21.71
N THR A 22 -2.83 12.94 21.22
CA THR A 22 -3.64 13.77 20.33
C THR A 22 -2.82 14.22 19.13
N PHE A 23 -3.27 13.88 17.90
CA PHE A 23 -2.69 14.35 16.64
C PHE A 23 -3.65 14.16 15.47
N HIS A 24 -3.32 14.78 14.34
CA HIS A 24 -4.08 14.65 13.09
C HIS A 24 -3.12 14.48 11.90
N VAL A 25 -3.29 13.42 11.11
CA VAL A 25 -2.62 13.25 9.81
C VAL A 25 -3.65 13.50 8.71
N PRO A 26 -3.51 14.57 7.91
CA PRO A 26 -4.36 14.86 6.75
C PRO A 26 -4.30 13.78 5.67
N ARG A 27 -5.23 13.81 4.73
CA ARG A 27 -5.17 12.96 3.53
C ARG A 27 -3.97 13.34 2.66
N GLY A 28 -3.32 12.34 2.06
CA GLY A 28 -2.16 12.52 1.18
C GLY A 28 -0.86 12.86 1.91
N GLN A 29 -0.89 13.07 3.24
CA GLN A 29 0.33 13.35 3.98
C GLN A 29 1.15 12.08 4.20
N PHE A 30 2.48 12.22 4.12
CA PHE A 30 3.43 11.24 4.61
C PHE A 30 3.95 11.69 5.98
N ALA A 31 3.76 10.86 6.99
CA ALA A 31 4.28 11.10 8.33
C ALA A 31 5.09 9.89 8.84
N PHE A 32 6.20 10.16 9.50
CA PHE A 32 6.92 9.19 10.31
C PHE A 32 6.39 9.20 11.75
N LEU A 33 6.34 8.03 12.35
CA LEU A 33 6.10 7.84 13.78
C LEU A 33 7.39 7.27 14.39
N THR A 34 8.08 8.07 15.20
CA THR A 34 9.36 7.68 15.78
C THR A 34 9.31 7.61 17.30
N GLY A 35 10.34 7.04 17.89
CA GLY A 35 10.50 6.92 19.35
C GLY A 35 11.27 5.64 19.71
N PRO A 36 11.75 5.52 20.95
CA PRO A 36 12.49 4.35 21.42
C PRO A 36 11.64 3.06 21.35
N SER A 37 12.30 1.91 21.50
CA SER A 37 11.59 0.64 21.65
C SER A 37 10.68 0.72 22.88
N GLY A 38 9.46 0.18 22.75
CA GLY A 38 8.46 0.26 23.83
C GLY A 38 7.75 1.61 23.99
N ALA A 39 8.02 2.62 23.15
CA ALA A 39 7.35 3.92 23.22
C ALA A 39 5.84 3.88 22.94
N GLY A 40 5.30 2.77 22.39
CA GLY A 40 3.89 2.61 22.05
C GLY A 40 3.58 2.68 20.57
N LYS A 41 4.59 2.78 19.67
CA LYS A 41 4.41 2.91 18.21
C LYS A 41 3.52 1.79 17.63
N THR A 42 3.86 0.54 17.84
CA THR A 42 3.08 -0.62 17.37
C THR A 42 1.67 -0.63 17.94
N THR A 43 1.49 -0.26 19.23
CA THR A 43 0.17 -0.14 19.85
C THR A 43 -0.67 0.93 19.17
N LEU A 44 -0.08 2.10 18.88
CA LEU A 44 -0.75 3.18 18.15
C LEU A 44 -1.22 2.71 16.76
N LEU A 45 -0.34 2.02 16.02
CA LEU A 45 -0.71 1.47 14.71
C LEU A 45 -1.84 0.44 14.83
N LYS A 46 -1.80 -0.49 15.81
CA LYS A 46 -2.83 -1.51 16.06
C LYS A 46 -4.21 -0.91 16.36
N LEU A 47 -4.26 0.23 17.01
CA LEU A 47 -5.50 0.96 17.24
C LEU A 47 -6.13 1.46 15.92
N ILE A 48 -5.32 1.91 14.95
CA ILE A 48 -5.81 2.45 13.67
C ILE A 48 -6.55 1.39 12.86
N PHE A 49 -6.00 0.16 12.76
CA PHE A 49 -6.65 -0.94 12.02
C PHE A 49 -7.50 -1.86 12.91
N ARG A 50 -7.81 -1.36 14.15
CA ARG A 50 -8.77 -2.02 15.07
C ARG A 50 -8.35 -3.45 15.44
N GLU A 51 -7.04 -3.72 15.56
CA GLU A 51 -6.51 -4.92 16.23
C GLU A 51 -6.63 -4.75 17.74
N GLU A 52 -6.41 -3.52 18.23
CA GLU A 52 -6.63 -3.11 19.61
C GLU A 52 -7.75 -2.05 19.70
N ILE A 53 -8.28 -1.87 20.90
CA ILE A 53 -9.28 -0.86 21.26
C ILE A 53 -8.63 0.12 22.22
N PRO A 54 -8.82 1.44 22.06
CA PRO A 54 -8.38 2.40 23.05
C PRO A 54 -9.12 2.19 24.39
N SER A 55 -8.45 2.48 25.51
CA SER A 55 -9.07 2.47 26.83
C SER A 55 -9.86 3.76 27.08
N GLU A 56 -9.41 4.85 26.46
CA GLU A 56 -10.04 6.19 26.55
C GLU A 56 -9.76 7.00 25.29
N GLY A 57 -10.52 8.07 25.08
CA GLY A 57 -10.39 8.92 23.92
C GLY A 57 -11.09 8.39 22.67
N GLN A 58 -10.83 9.05 21.54
CA GLN A 58 -11.48 8.77 20.27
C GLN A 58 -10.46 8.69 19.12
N ILE A 59 -10.67 7.74 18.22
CA ILE A 59 -9.83 7.59 17.02
C ILE A 59 -10.75 7.63 15.79
N LEU A 60 -10.49 8.58 14.90
CA LEU A 60 -11.16 8.64 13.61
C LEU A 60 -10.19 8.20 12.50
N VAL A 61 -10.62 7.25 11.69
CA VAL A 61 -9.93 6.84 10.47
C VAL A 61 -10.88 7.03 9.30
N ASN A 62 -10.50 7.86 8.35
CA ASN A 62 -11.35 8.25 7.23
C ASN A 62 -12.74 8.76 7.68
N GLY A 63 -12.76 9.56 8.75
CA GLY A 63 -13.98 10.11 9.35
C GLY A 63 -14.82 9.13 10.18
N ARG A 64 -14.43 7.84 10.28
CA ARG A 64 -15.15 6.83 11.05
C ARG A 64 -14.50 6.61 12.40
N ASN A 65 -15.28 6.62 13.47
CA ASN A 65 -14.79 6.26 14.80
C ASN A 65 -14.51 4.75 14.87
N VAL A 66 -13.22 4.38 14.93
CA VAL A 66 -12.80 2.98 14.93
C VAL A 66 -13.05 2.31 16.28
N ALA A 67 -13.07 3.07 17.38
CA ALA A 67 -13.31 2.52 18.71
C ALA A 67 -14.73 1.95 18.87
N SER A 68 -15.72 2.66 18.32
CA SER A 68 -17.15 2.28 18.37
C SER A 68 -17.60 1.41 17.19
N LEU A 69 -16.70 1.01 16.30
CA LEU A 69 -17.06 0.25 15.10
C LEU A 69 -17.52 -1.17 15.47
N PRO A 70 -18.74 -1.60 15.06
CA PRO A 70 -19.21 -2.96 15.28
C PRO A 70 -18.25 -4.00 14.65
N ARG A 71 -18.14 -5.18 15.28
CA ARG A 71 -17.23 -6.25 14.81
C ARG A 71 -17.45 -6.60 13.33
N ALA A 72 -18.69 -6.67 12.87
CA ALA A 72 -19.05 -6.95 11.48
C ALA A 72 -18.54 -5.89 10.49
N LYS A 73 -18.27 -4.65 10.93
CA LYS A 73 -17.76 -3.57 10.09
C LYS A 73 -16.24 -3.48 10.04
N ILE A 74 -15.52 -4.18 10.94
CA ILE A 74 -14.04 -4.18 10.98
C ILE A 74 -13.42 -4.67 9.67
N PRO A 75 -13.89 -5.76 9.00
CA PRO A 75 -13.35 -6.18 7.71
C PRO A 75 -13.45 -5.09 6.62
N TYR A 76 -14.52 -4.30 6.62
CA TYR A 76 -14.70 -3.20 5.66
C TYR A 76 -13.72 -2.05 5.92
N LEU A 77 -13.46 -1.71 7.20
CA LEU A 77 -12.40 -0.76 7.56
C LEU A 77 -11.04 -1.26 7.04
N ARG A 78 -10.68 -2.51 7.37
CA ARG A 78 -9.37 -3.08 7.01
C ARG A 78 -9.14 -3.17 5.50
N ARG A 79 -10.19 -3.29 4.69
CA ARG A 79 -10.09 -3.26 3.22
C ARG A 79 -9.70 -1.88 2.67
N THR A 80 -9.94 -0.81 3.40
CA THR A 80 -9.54 0.56 3.01
C THR A 80 -8.12 0.91 3.46
N LEU A 81 -7.46 0.00 4.19
CA LEU A 81 -6.13 0.18 4.77
C LEU A 81 -5.14 -0.79 4.15
N GLY A 82 -3.96 -0.33 3.83
CA GLY A 82 -2.79 -1.17 3.59
C GLY A 82 -1.98 -1.27 4.89
N VAL A 83 -1.58 -2.47 5.27
CA VAL A 83 -0.72 -2.67 6.45
C VAL A 83 0.49 -3.48 6.06
N VAL A 84 1.67 -2.93 6.37
CA VAL A 84 2.97 -3.57 6.16
C VAL A 84 3.58 -3.81 7.55
N PHE A 85 3.92 -5.06 7.84
CA PHE A 85 4.48 -5.47 9.12
C PHE A 85 5.99 -5.68 9.03
N GLN A 86 6.69 -5.56 10.14
CA GLN A 86 8.13 -5.78 10.25
C GLN A 86 8.51 -7.23 9.89
N ASP A 87 7.70 -8.21 10.26
CA ASP A 87 7.90 -9.64 10.04
C ASP A 87 7.28 -10.15 8.73
N PHE A 88 6.98 -9.24 7.78
CA PHE A 88 6.37 -9.48 6.46
C PHE A 88 5.00 -10.16 6.50
N ARG A 89 4.73 -11.05 7.44
CA ARG A 89 3.53 -11.89 7.59
C ARG A 89 3.10 -12.55 6.29
N LEU A 90 4.08 -13.06 5.54
CA LEU A 90 3.80 -13.90 4.37
C LEU A 90 3.42 -15.31 4.83
N ILE A 91 2.55 -15.96 4.06
CA ILE A 91 2.14 -17.34 4.32
C ILE A 91 3.21 -18.26 3.71
N PRO A 92 4.04 -18.97 4.52
CA PRO A 92 5.23 -19.65 4.03
C PRO A 92 4.94 -20.77 3.02
N ARG A 93 3.79 -21.43 3.15
CA ARG A 93 3.35 -22.57 2.30
C ARG A 93 2.58 -22.12 1.05
N LYS A 94 2.56 -20.81 0.76
CA LYS A 94 1.90 -20.20 -0.39
C LYS A 94 2.93 -19.49 -1.25
N THR A 95 2.78 -19.61 -2.57
CA THR A 95 3.63 -18.88 -3.51
C THR A 95 3.43 -17.36 -3.33
N VAL A 96 4.31 -16.57 -3.92
CA VAL A 96 4.17 -15.09 -4.01
C VAL A 96 2.82 -14.74 -4.63
N PHE A 97 2.45 -15.38 -5.74
CA PHE A 97 1.15 -15.20 -6.36
C PHE A 97 -0.01 -15.47 -5.39
N GLU A 98 0.00 -16.59 -4.69
CA GLU A 98 -1.06 -16.94 -3.75
C GLU A 98 -1.12 -15.99 -2.55
N ASN A 99 0.04 -15.52 -2.05
CA ASN A 99 0.10 -14.52 -0.99
C ASN A 99 -0.55 -13.21 -1.41
N VAL A 100 -0.27 -12.75 -2.64
CA VAL A 100 -0.81 -11.50 -3.18
C VAL A 100 -2.25 -11.66 -3.62
N SER A 101 -2.63 -12.79 -4.26
CA SER A 101 -4.00 -13.01 -4.75
C SER A 101 -5.02 -13.38 -3.67
N TYR A 102 -4.59 -13.51 -2.41
CA TYR A 102 -5.46 -13.91 -1.30
C TYR A 102 -6.65 -12.94 -1.11
N LEU A 103 -6.41 -11.64 -1.12
CA LEU A 103 -7.47 -10.63 -0.98
C LEU A 103 -8.44 -10.63 -2.18
N PRO A 104 -8.01 -10.54 -3.45
CA PRO A 104 -8.90 -10.70 -4.60
C PRO A 104 -9.75 -11.97 -4.56
N ARG A 105 -9.17 -13.08 -4.09
CA ARG A 105 -9.90 -14.34 -3.92
C ARG A 105 -11.02 -14.23 -2.89
N ILE A 106 -10.78 -13.62 -1.73
CA ILE A 106 -11.82 -13.38 -0.70
C ILE A 106 -12.91 -12.45 -1.22
N LEU A 107 -12.55 -11.51 -2.10
CA LEU A 107 -13.51 -10.58 -2.72
C LEU A 107 -14.32 -11.23 -3.85
N GLY A 108 -14.13 -12.53 -4.13
CA GLY A 108 -14.90 -13.26 -5.12
C GLY A 108 -14.44 -13.10 -6.57
N HIS A 109 -13.26 -12.51 -6.80
CA HIS A 109 -12.72 -12.42 -8.16
C HIS A 109 -12.41 -13.81 -8.73
N ASP A 110 -12.69 -14.00 -10.03
CA ASP A 110 -12.32 -15.22 -10.74
C ASP A 110 -10.78 -15.36 -10.89
N ARG A 111 -10.30 -16.54 -11.28
CA ARG A 111 -8.86 -16.82 -11.39
C ARG A 111 -8.14 -15.90 -12.38
N ARG A 112 -8.79 -15.49 -13.47
CA ARG A 112 -8.20 -14.60 -14.46
C ARG A 112 -8.01 -13.20 -13.91
N ALA A 113 -9.01 -12.67 -13.22
CA ALA A 113 -8.94 -11.38 -12.53
C ALA A 113 -7.90 -11.41 -11.39
N GLN A 114 -7.88 -12.47 -10.56
CA GLN A 114 -6.86 -12.67 -9.52
C GLN A 114 -5.45 -12.61 -10.10
N LYS A 115 -5.19 -13.33 -11.21
CA LYS A 115 -3.88 -13.32 -11.87
C LYS A 115 -3.49 -11.94 -12.39
N LYS A 116 -4.44 -11.23 -13.03
CA LYS A 116 -4.20 -9.86 -13.53
C LYS A 116 -3.87 -8.90 -12.40
N ILE A 117 -4.68 -8.89 -11.33
CA ILE A 117 -4.50 -8.01 -10.16
C ILE A 117 -3.17 -8.30 -9.47
N ALA A 118 -2.87 -9.58 -9.18
CA ALA A 118 -1.62 -9.97 -8.54
C ALA A 118 -0.39 -9.62 -9.39
N TYR A 119 -0.45 -9.88 -10.71
CA TYR A 119 0.63 -9.50 -11.62
C TYR A 119 0.88 -7.99 -11.63
N GLN A 120 -0.17 -7.18 -11.70
CA GLN A 120 -0.03 -5.73 -11.67
C GLN A 120 0.56 -5.22 -10.36
N ALA A 121 0.14 -5.77 -9.22
CA ALA A 121 0.69 -5.42 -7.91
C ALA A 121 2.17 -5.79 -7.81
N LEU A 122 2.55 -7.01 -8.22
CA LEU A 122 3.93 -7.48 -8.21
C LEU A 122 4.81 -6.74 -9.21
N ARG A 123 4.27 -6.32 -10.36
CA ARG A 123 4.99 -5.48 -11.31
C ARG A 123 5.35 -4.12 -10.72
N ARG A 124 4.45 -3.51 -9.93
CA ARG A 124 4.71 -2.23 -9.24
C ARG A 124 5.89 -2.28 -8.28
N VAL A 125 6.18 -3.45 -7.72
CA VAL A 125 7.31 -3.68 -6.80
C VAL A 125 8.47 -4.45 -7.44
N GLY A 126 8.47 -4.62 -8.76
CA GLY A 126 9.56 -5.27 -9.52
C GLY A 126 9.64 -6.79 -9.39
N LEU A 127 8.61 -7.48 -8.86
CA LEU A 127 8.63 -8.91 -8.55
C LEU A 127 7.69 -9.78 -9.40
N ALA A 128 7.22 -9.27 -10.55
CA ALA A 128 6.34 -10.06 -11.42
C ALA A 128 6.97 -11.38 -11.91
N HIS A 129 8.30 -11.44 -12.06
CA HIS A 129 9.04 -12.63 -12.46
C HIS A 129 9.14 -13.69 -11.35
N ARG A 130 8.88 -13.32 -10.07
CA ARG A 130 8.97 -14.21 -8.90
C ARG A 130 7.61 -14.76 -8.45
N MET A 131 6.55 -14.65 -9.27
CA MET A 131 5.19 -15.05 -8.89
C MET A 131 5.06 -16.48 -8.38
N GLN A 132 5.87 -17.42 -8.90
CA GLN A 132 5.80 -18.83 -8.54
C GLN A 132 6.73 -19.20 -7.37
N ALA A 133 7.63 -18.30 -6.97
CA ALA A 133 8.54 -18.55 -5.84
C ALA A 133 7.77 -18.61 -4.51
N PHE A 134 8.33 -19.35 -3.55
CA PHE A 134 7.86 -19.35 -2.17
C PHE A 134 8.59 -18.27 -1.36
N PRO A 135 8.01 -17.78 -0.26
CA PRO A 135 8.66 -16.79 0.60
C PRO A 135 10.07 -17.18 1.05
N THR A 136 10.32 -18.46 1.28
CA THR A 136 11.64 -18.99 1.69
C THR A 136 12.73 -18.90 0.61
N GLU A 137 12.34 -18.69 -0.64
CA GLU A 137 13.24 -18.54 -1.79
C GLU A 137 13.54 -17.06 -2.10
N LEU A 138 13.00 -16.14 -1.28
CA LEU A 138 13.14 -14.70 -1.45
C LEU A 138 14.11 -14.10 -0.43
N SER A 139 14.87 -13.09 -0.86
CA SER A 139 15.61 -12.23 0.06
C SER A 139 14.66 -11.44 0.98
N GLY A 140 15.15 -10.91 2.09
CA GLY A 140 14.36 -10.09 3.00
C GLY A 140 13.72 -8.87 2.30
N GLY A 141 14.46 -8.20 1.41
CA GLY A 141 13.95 -7.08 0.62
C GLY A 141 12.88 -7.51 -0.39
N GLU A 142 13.01 -8.68 -1.01
CA GLU A 142 11.96 -9.23 -1.89
C GLU A 142 10.71 -9.60 -1.09
N GLN A 143 10.85 -10.22 0.09
CA GLN A 143 9.71 -10.52 0.98
C GLN A 143 8.98 -9.25 1.40
N GLN A 144 9.71 -8.19 1.72
CA GLN A 144 9.15 -6.89 2.06
C GLN A 144 8.38 -6.28 0.88
N ARG A 145 8.95 -6.33 -0.32
CA ARG A 145 8.26 -5.87 -1.53
C ARG A 145 6.98 -6.67 -1.82
N VAL A 146 6.97 -7.99 -1.57
CA VAL A 146 5.73 -8.78 -1.65
C VAL A 146 4.70 -8.34 -0.61
N ALA A 147 5.12 -8.07 0.63
CA ALA A 147 4.22 -7.57 1.68
C ALA A 147 3.62 -6.20 1.30
N ILE A 148 4.42 -5.30 0.71
CA ILE A 148 3.94 -4.01 0.18
C ILE A 148 2.98 -4.23 -0.99
N ALA A 149 3.30 -5.10 -1.96
CA ALA A 149 2.40 -5.42 -3.06
C ALA A 149 1.04 -5.91 -2.55
N ARG A 150 1.04 -6.77 -1.52
CA ARG A 150 -0.18 -7.25 -0.86
C ARG A 150 -0.97 -6.12 -0.20
N ALA A 151 -0.28 -5.18 0.46
CA ALA A 151 -0.92 -4.03 1.10
C ALA A 151 -1.56 -3.05 0.10
N LEU A 152 -1.05 -2.99 -1.14
CA LEU A 152 -1.52 -2.10 -2.20
C LEU A 152 -2.68 -2.64 -3.03
N LEU A 153 -3.07 -3.91 -2.86
CA LEU A 153 -4.08 -4.58 -3.70
C LEU A 153 -5.45 -3.91 -3.69
N ALA A 154 -5.83 -3.33 -2.56
CA ALA A 154 -7.11 -2.65 -2.39
C ALA A 154 -7.03 -1.15 -2.73
N GLU A 155 -5.93 -0.68 -3.32
CA GLU A 155 -5.67 0.74 -3.57
C GLU A 155 -5.99 1.60 -2.32
N PRO A 156 -5.31 1.34 -1.19
CA PRO A 156 -5.70 1.89 0.09
C PRO A 156 -5.54 3.40 0.12
N GLU A 157 -6.48 4.09 0.77
CA GLU A 157 -6.36 5.53 1.05
C GLU A 157 -5.32 5.83 2.13
N LEU A 158 -5.03 4.83 2.99
CA LEU A 158 -4.05 4.90 4.07
C LEU A 158 -3.18 3.64 4.08
N LEU A 159 -1.86 3.84 3.97
CA LEU A 159 -0.85 2.80 4.16
C LEU A 159 -0.15 3.01 5.50
N ILE A 160 -0.15 1.97 6.31
CA ILE A 160 0.52 1.93 7.62
C ILE A 160 1.67 0.94 7.52
N ALA A 161 2.86 1.33 7.95
CA ALA A 161 4.01 0.45 8.00
C ALA A 161 4.65 0.47 9.39
N ASP A 162 4.85 -0.70 9.96
CA ASP A 162 5.53 -0.89 11.26
C ASP A 162 6.93 -1.44 11.02
N GLU A 163 7.97 -0.59 11.23
CA GLU A 163 9.39 -0.89 11.03
C GLU A 163 9.70 -1.59 9.69
N PRO A 164 9.24 -1.02 8.55
CA PRO A 164 9.27 -1.72 7.25
C PRO A 164 10.68 -1.96 6.70
N THR A 165 11.70 -1.37 7.30
CA THR A 165 13.10 -1.46 6.89
C THR A 165 13.99 -2.04 7.98
N GLY A 166 13.44 -2.41 9.14
CA GLY A 166 14.21 -2.79 10.33
C GLY A 166 15.09 -4.06 10.18
N ASN A 167 14.80 -4.91 9.18
CA ASN A 167 15.54 -6.15 8.91
C ASN A 167 16.26 -6.11 7.55
N LEU A 168 16.44 -4.91 6.97
CA LEU A 168 17.02 -4.72 5.65
C LEU A 168 18.34 -3.94 5.75
N ASP A 169 19.21 -4.17 4.78
CA ASP A 169 20.40 -3.34 4.63
C ASP A 169 20.04 -1.91 4.17
N PRO A 170 20.98 -0.95 4.26
CA PRO A 170 20.71 0.45 3.92
C PRO A 170 20.26 0.69 2.46
N GLU A 171 20.74 -0.10 1.50
CA GLU A 171 20.39 0.05 0.08
C GLU A 171 18.94 -0.38 -0.15
N LEU A 172 18.56 -1.57 0.34
CA LEU A 172 17.19 -2.06 0.28
C LEU A 172 16.22 -1.16 1.06
N SER A 173 16.64 -0.62 2.20
CA SER A 173 15.86 0.34 2.98
C SER A 173 15.55 1.60 2.17
N ALA A 174 16.53 2.13 1.43
CA ALA A 174 16.34 3.27 0.54
C ALA A 174 15.37 2.95 -0.62
N GLU A 175 15.45 1.75 -1.20
CA GLU A 175 14.52 1.30 -2.25
C GLU A 175 13.07 1.22 -1.74
N ILE A 176 12.86 0.62 -0.57
CA ILE A 176 11.53 0.52 0.04
C ILE A 176 10.94 1.90 0.31
N LEU A 177 11.78 2.82 0.78
CA LEU A 177 11.30 4.18 1.04
C LEU A 177 10.97 4.95 -0.23
N ARG A 178 11.77 4.80 -1.31
CA ARG A 178 11.43 5.36 -2.63
C ARG A 178 10.07 4.86 -3.10
N LEU A 179 9.81 3.56 -2.94
CA LEU A 179 8.50 2.98 -3.27
C LEU A 179 7.37 3.62 -2.45
N PHE A 180 7.58 3.87 -1.15
CA PHE A 180 6.59 4.57 -0.32
C PHE A 180 6.37 6.02 -0.78
N LEU A 181 7.42 6.73 -1.18
CA LEU A 181 7.30 8.08 -1.74
C LEU A 181 6.49 8.08 -3.04
N GLU A 182 6.73 7.13 -3.94
CA GLU A 182 5.95 6.98 -5.16
C GLU A 182 4.46 6.70 -4.88
N ILE A 183 4.16 5.86 -3.88
CA ILE A 183 2.81 5.56 -3.43
C ILE A 183 2.14 6.84 -2.88
N ASN A 184 2.87 7.62 -2.09
CA ASN A 184 2.38 8.89 -1.53
C ASN A 184 2.09 9.92 -2.61
N LEU A 185 2.96 10.06 -3.61
CA LEU A 185 2.76 10.97 -4.75
C LEU A 185 1.47 10.66 -5.54
N ARG A 186 0.97 9.43 -5.47
CA ARG A 186 -0.32 9.03 -6.05
C ARG A 186 -1.53 9.34 -5.16
N GLY A 187 -1.30 10.00 -4.02
CA GLY A 187 -2.36 10.47 -3.11
C GLY A 187 -2.64 9.57 -1.91
N THR A 188 -1.97 8.41 -1.77
CA THR A 188 -2.09 7.56 -0.59
C THR A 188 -1.49 8.26 0.63
N THR A 189 -2.21 8.30 1.74
CA THR A 189 -1.68 8.75 3.03
C THR A 189 -0.75 7.69 3.61
N LEU A 190 0.40 8.08 4.15
CA LEU A 190 1.34 7.14 4.76
C LEU A 190 1.61 7.49 6.21
N LEU A 191 1.62 6.46 7.06
CA LEU A 191 2.13 6.54 8.44
C LEU A 191 3.14 5.41 8.65
N VAL A 192 4.42 5.76 8.73
CA VAL A 192 5.53 4.81 8.82
C VAL A 192 6.18 4.91 10.19
N ALA A 193 6.02 3.87 11.00
CA ALA A 193 6.76 3.76 12.26
C ALA A 193 8.18 3.28 11.98
N THR A 194 9.16 4.02 12.47
CA THR A 194 10.58 3.66 12.40
C THR A 194 11.39 4.34 13.49
N HIS A 195 12.47 3.71 13.91
CA HIS A 195 13.47 4.29 14.81
C HIS A 195 14.73 4.76 14.06
N ASP A 196 14.77 4.58 12.72
CA ASP A 196 15.88 5.00 11.87
C ASP A 196 15.87 6.53 11.68
N ARG A 197 16.69 7.22 12.47
CA ARG A 197 16.82 8.69 12.42
C ARG A 197 17.44 9.19 11.13
N GLU A 198 18.35 8.42 10.54
CA GLU A 198 19.01 8.80 9.29
C GLU A 198 18.03 8.78 8.13
N LEU A 199 17.23 7.74 8.05
CA LEU A 199 16.14 7.61 7.08
C LEU A 199 15.15 8.79 7.20
N ILE A 200 14.74 9.14 8.43
CA ILE A 200 13.85 10.28 8.69
C ILE A 200 14.51 11.60 8.24
N ARG A 201 15.80 11.81 8.57
CA ARG A 201 16.55 13.03 8.24
C ARG A 201 16.67 13.24 6.73
N ARG A 202 17.00 12.18 5.98
CA ARG A 202 17.19 12.25 4.52
C ARG A 202 15.92 12.64 3.77
N HIS A 203 14.77 12.18 4.22
CA HIS A 203 13.54 12.30 3.46
C HIS A 203 12.62 13.45 3.88
N GLY A 204 12.93 14.14 5.00
CA GLY A 204 12.25 15.36 5.44
C GLY A 204 10.74 15.28 5.26
N ARG A 205 10.08 14.56 6.17
CA ARG A 205 8.63 14.48 6.22
C ARG A 205 8.18 14.86 7.63
N ARG A 206 6.89 15.01 7.85
CA ARG A 206 6.35 15.19 9.18
C ARG A 206 6.78 14.06 10.11
N VAL A 207 7.21 14.38 11.30
CA VAL A 207 7.70 13.44 12.32
C VAL A 207 6.87 13.59 13.59
N LEU A 208 6.18 12.52 13.94
CA LEU A 208 5.49 12.36 15.21
C LEU A 208 6.41 11.59 16.15
N THR A 209 6.86 12.20 17.24
CA THR A 209 7.76 11.58 18.21
C THR A 209 6.98 11.10 19.43
N LEU A 210 7.06 9.79 19.68
CA LEU A 210 6.40 9.15 20.82
C LEU A 210 7.44 8.73 21.86
N GLU A 211 7.21 9.10 23.13
CA GLU A 211 8.03 8.69 24.27
C GLU A 211 7.13 8.27 25.42
N ARG A 212 7.37 7.07 25.97
CA ARG A 212 6.61 6.52 27.12
C ARG A 212 5.11 6.65 26.96
N GLY A 213 4.61 6.40 25.75
CA GLY A 213 3.19 6.46 25.44
C GLY A 213 2.63 7.86 25.16
N ARG A 214 3.42 8.92 25.24
CA ARG A 214 3.00 10.31 25.01
C ARG A 214 3.59 10.86 23.72
N LEU A 215 2.82 11.69 23.02
CA LEU A 215 3.33 12.45 21.87
C LEU A 215 4.12 13.66 22.41
N VAL A 216 5.46 13.65 22.19
CA VAL A 216 6.36 14.68 22.68
C VAL A 216 6.86 15.61 21.56
N GLY A 217 6.64 15.27 20.30
CA GLY A 217 7.02 16.08 19.15
C GLY A 217 6.08 15.83 17.96
N ASP A 218 5.82 16.91 17.23
CA ASP A 218 5.04 16.90 15.99
C ASP A 218 5.62 18.00 15.08
N GLU A 219 6.56 17.61 14.22
CA GLU A 219 7.37 18.53 13.43
C GLU A 219 7.27 18.23 11.95
N GLU A 220 7.05 19.25 11.12
CA GLU A 220 7.31 19.15 9.70
C GLU A 220 8.79 19.43 9.42
N ARG A 221 9.44 18.50 8.70
CA ARG A 221 10.84 18.62 8.34
C ARG A 221 10.99 18.79 6.84
N VAL A 222 11.99 19.59 6.44
CA VAL A 222 12.40 19.73 5.04
C VAL A 222 13.44 18.65 4.73
N PRO A 223 13.40 18.01 3.55
CA PRO A 223 14.43 17.05 3.14
C PRO A 223 15.83 17.66 3.18
N ALA A 224 16.79 16.91 3.71
CA ALA A 224 18.21 17.32 3.66
C ALA A 224 18.80 17.25 2.24
N GLU A 225 18.20 16.42 1.38
CA GLU A 225 18.58 16.24 -0.02
C GLU A 225 17.33 16.33 -0.90
N ALA A 226 17.47 16.87 -2.13
CA ALA A 226 16.40 16.82 -3.12
C ALA A 226 16.01 15.36 -3.41
N PRO A 227 14.70 15.03 -3.55
CA PRO A 227 14.29 13.67 -3.84
C PRO A 227 14.97 13.20 -5.14
N ALA A 228 15.60 12.02 -5.09
CA ALA A 228 16.16 11.39 -6.27
C ALA A 228 15.05 11.20 -7.33
N PRO A 229 15.38 11.33 -8.63
CA PRO A 229 14.39 11.19 -9.68
C PRO A 229 13.69 9.82 -9.61
N PRO A 230 12.43 9.73 -10.02
CA PRO A 230 11.66 8.48 -9.94
C PRO A 230 12.37 7.37 -10.71
N PHE A 231 12.40 6.19 -10.12
CA PHE A 231 12.98 5.00 -10.73
C PHE A 231 12.18 4.66 -11.99
N VAL A 232 12.72 4.94 -13.16
CA VAL A 232 12.21 4.39 -14.41
C VAL A 232 12.74 2.96 -14.49
N HIS A 233 11.90 1.97 -14.15
CA HIS A 233 12.22 0.60 -14.49
C HIS A 233 12.41 0.53 -16.01
N ALA A 234 13.63 0.41 -16.47
CA ALA A 234 13.92 0.10 -17.86
C ALA A 234 13.18 -1.21 -18.20
N PRO A 235 12.46 -1.28 -19.33
CA PRO A 235 11.87 -2.54 -19.75
C PRO A 235 13.00 -3.55 -19.99
N ALA A 236 13.02 -4.64 -19.24
CA ALA A 236 13.91 -5.76 -19.48
C ALA A 236 13.63 -6.30 -20.89
N GLY A 237 14.62 -6.21 -21.78
CA GLY A 237 14.62 -6.85 -23.09
C GLY A 237 14.40 -5.92 -24.29
N ALA A 238 15.30 -4.98 -24.54
CA ALA A 238 15.67 -4.65 -25.91
C ALA A 238 16.81 -5.59 -26.28
N VAL A 239 16.47 -6.68 -26.95
CA VAL A 239 17.44 -7.48 -27.67
C VAL A 239 17.91 -6.60 -28.84
N GLU A 240 19.16 -6.21 -28.83
CA GLU A 240 19.83 -5.61 -29.98
C GLU A 240 19.83 -6.64 -31.11
N GLY A 241 18.93 -6.46 -32.08
CA GLY A 241 18.97 -7.13 -33.36
C GLY A 241 19.96 -6.36 -34.25
N GLU A 242 21.07 -7.02 -34.58
CA GLU A 242 22.04 -6.59 -35.54
C GLU A 242 21.35 -6.28 -36.89
N ALA A 243 21.56 -5.07 -37.38
CA ALA A 243 21.19 -4.66 -38.74
C ALA A 243 22.39 -4.91 -39.65
N GLU A 244 22.35 -5.99 -40.42
CA GLU A 244 23.13 -6.11 -41.63
C GLU A 244 22.34 -5.62 -42.84
N GLY A 245 23.05 -4.87 -43.70
CA GLY A 245 22.63 -4.02 -44.76
C GLY A 245 21.97 -4.67 -45.98
N ALA A 246 21.37 -3.85 -46.78
CA ALA A 246 21.63 -3.66 -48.21
C ALA A 246 20.54 -2.84 -48.91
N GLU A 247 20.98 -1.76 -49.50
CA GLU A 247 20.65 -1.23 -50.84
C GLU A 247 19.24 -0.95 -51.34
N ALA A 248 19.10 0.30 -51.62
CA ALA A 248 18.51 1.05 -52.73
C ALA A 248 17.44 0.43 -53.64
N GLY A 249 16.35 1.21 -53.88
CA GLY A 249 15.43 1.05 -54.98
C GLY A 249 14.17 1.91 -54.84
N SER A 250 14.15 3.11 -55.39
CA SER A 250 12.97 3.98 -55.53
C SER A 250 12.19 3.76 -56.81
N PRO A 251 11.06 4.50 -57.04
CA PRO A 251 9.71 3.98 -57.29
C PRO A 251 9.38 4.04 -58.79
N PRO A 252 8.16 3.99 -59.33
CA PRO A 252 6.90 4.68 -59.01
C PRO A 252 5.56 3.95 -59.35
N GLY A 253 4.44 4.60 -59.03
CA GLY A 253 3.20 4.39 -59.82
C GLY A 253 1.90 4.37 -59.04
N SER A 254 1.27 5.52 -58.91
CA SER A 254 -0.16 5.91 -59.02
C SER A 254 -1.23 4.82 -59.14
N THR A 255 -2.32 4.91 -58.40
CA THR A 255 -3.69 5.26 -58.79
C THR A 255 -4.71 5.05 -57.67
N GLU A 256 -5.45 6.09 -57.35
CA GLU A 256 -6.80 6.09 -56.77
C GLU A 256 -7.83 5.85 -57.91
N PRO A 257 -9.17 5.80 -57.70
CA PRO A 257 -10.04 5.90 -56.50
C PRO A 257 -11.26 4.95 -56.51
N GLY A 258 -12.12 5.03 -55.49
CA GLY A 258 -13.53 4.57 -55.56
C GLY A 258 -14.09 4.09 -54.23
N ALA A 259 -14.74 4.86 -53.51
CA ALA A 259 -16.11 5.34 -53.35
C ALA A 259 -17.08 4.37 -52.62
N ARG A 260 -17.67 4.91 -51.56
CA ARG A 260 -19.04 4.77 -51.03
C ARG A 260 -19.42 3.58 -50.14
N GLY A 261 -19.99 3.93 -48.96
CA GLY A 261 -21.01 3.16 -48.29
C GLY A 261 -21.09 3.29 -46.78
N THR A 262 -21.68 4.34 -46.24
CA THR A 262 -22.44 4.35 -44.99
C THR A 262 -23.92 4.11 -45.39
N PRO A 263 -24.88 3.82 -44.45
CA PRO A 263 -24.93 3.87 -43.00
C PRO A 263 -25.62 2.64 -42.36
N GLU A 264 -25.70 2.50 -41.05
CA GLU A 264 -26.97 2.52 -40.31
C GLU A 264 -26.83 2.05 -38.87
N ALA A 265 -27.60 2.71 -38.03
CA ALA A 265 -27.69 2.61 -36.58
C ALA A 265 -28.47 1.35 -36.14
N ALA A 266 -28.13 0.83 -34.96
CA ALA A 266 -29.14 0.22 -34.10
C ALA A 266 -28.68 0.24 -32.61
N ALA A 267 -29.56 0.80 -31.83
CA ALA A 267 -29.56 1.01 -30.40
C ALA A 267 -29.93 -0.24 -29.59
N ARG A 268 -29.75 -0.10 -28.26
CA ARG A 268 -30.34 -0.87 -27.12
C ARG A 268 -29.61 -2.18 -26.76
N ALA A 269 -29.42 -2.56 -25.49
CA ALA A 269 -30.15 -2.28 -24.27
C ALA A 269 -29.26 -2.61 -23.04
N GLU A 270 -29.44 -1.90 -21.93
CA GLU A 270 -29.01 -2.30 -20.60
C GLU A 270 -29.85 -3.47 -20.06
N PRO A 271 -29.35 -4.28 -19.16
CA PRO A 271 -30.20 -4.90 -18.17
C PRO A 271 -29.86 -4.44 -16.74
N SER A 272 -30.83 -3.79 -16.15
CA SER A 272 -31.08 -3.64 -14.73
C SER A 272 -31.19 -5.03 -14.08
N VAL A 273 -30.41 -5.30 -13.04
CA VAL A 273 -30.64 -6.44 -12.13
C VAL A 273 -31.07 -5.90 -10.77
N ALA A 274 -32.33 -6.11 -10.50
CA ALA A 274 -32.99 -5.91 -9.22
C ALA A 274 -32.44 -6.90 -8.16
N VAL A 275 -32.16 -6.38 -6.98
CA VAL A 275 -31.85 -7.17 -5.79
C VAL A 275 -33.17 -7.58 -5.16
N ALA A 276 -33.45 -8.88 -5.11
CA ALA A 276 -34.50 -9.46 -4.30
C ALA A 276 -34.02 -9.65 -2.87
N VAL A 277 -34.70 -9.00 -1.96
CA VAL A 277 -34.64 -9.24 -0.50
C VAL A 277 -35.54 -10.45 -0.22
N ALA A 278 -34.99 -11.48 0.41
CA ALA A 278 -35.79 -12.54 1.03
C ALA A 278 -35.67 -12.38 2.55
N ASP A 279 -36.76 -12.00 3.16
CA ASP A 279 -37.03 -12.17 4.59
C ASP A 279 -37.28 -13.66 4.85
N ASP A 280 -36.68 -14.19 5.89
CA ASP A 280 -37.18 -15.37 6.62
C ASP A 280 -36.67 -15.26 8.07
N GLU A 281 -37.67 -15.02 8.97
CA GLU A 281 -37.69 -15.40 10.38
C GLU A 281 -38.43 -16.75 10.52
N PRO A 282 -38.28 -17.49 11.59
CA PRO A 282 -38.33 -17.06 12.99
C PRO A 282 -37.06 -17.31 13.83
#